data_c50fb83d991fcf41835d6bcb34dd5243
#
_entry.id   c50fb83d991fcf41835d6bcb34dd5243
#
_cell.length_a   1.000
_cell.length_b   1.000
_cell.length_c   1.000
_cell.angle_alpha   90.00
_cell.angle_beta   90.00
_cell.angle_gamma   90.00
#
_symmetry.space_group_name_H-M   'P 1'
#
loop_
_entity.id
_entity.type
_entity.pdbx_description
1 polymer ?
#
loop_
_entity_poly.entity_id
_entity_poly.type
_entity_poly.pdbx_seq_one_letter_code
_entity_poly.pdbx_strand_id
1 'polypeptide(L)'
;MRLDVLIFGGGAAGLWCLERFRSAGYHALLLESAALGCGQTIAAQGIIHGGGKYALRGVRDFAAVSATKAMPARWRASLAGKQDPDLSAVRIVSERCHLWLPKGSALARVQSWGFMSVVARAGLLSTRPERLPASQWPDALHGSALSVYALAEPVISTGSFLKALAARHEKYIHRYDGAALRFEAKAL
;
A
#
# COMPACT_ATOMS: atom_id res chain seq x y z
N MET A 1 -34.31 -3.35 0.49
CA MET A 1 -33.25 -3.49 -0.54
C MET A 1 -32.47 -4.76 -0.22
N ARG A 2 -32.27 -5.64 -1.18
CA ARG A 2 -31.44 -6.85 -0.99
C ARG A 2 -30.01 -6.49 -1.33
N LEU A 3 -29.07 -6.77 -0.43
CA LEU A 3 -27.65 -6.59 -0.64
C LEU A 3 -26.98 -7.96 -0.78
N ASP A 4 -25.98 -8.03 -1.65
CA ASP A 4 -25.13 -9.21 -1.79
C ASP A 4 -23.92 -9.11 -0.86
N VAL A 5 -23.40 -7.88 -0.64
CA VAL A 5 -22.19 -7.63 0.15
C VAL A 5 -22.38 -6.39 1.01
N LEU A 6 -22.06 -6.49 2.29
CA LEU A 6 -21.96 -5.37 3.21
C LEU A 6 -20.52 -5.27 3.71
N ILE A 7 -19.90 -4.10 3.50
CA ILE A 7 -18.49 -3.84 3.82
C ILE A 7 -18.43 -2.90 5.01
N PHE A 8 -17.66 -3.24 6.03
CA PHE A 8 -17.43 -2.39 7.19
C PHE A 8 -16.03 -1.78 7.13
N GLY A 9 -15.99 -0.44 7.23
CA GLY A 9 -14.76 0.35 7.24
C GLY A 9 -14.39 0.94 5.88
N GLY A 10 -14.30 2.27 5.84
CA GLY A 10 -13.97 3.08 4.67
C GLY A 10 -12.48 3.37 4.51
N GLY A 11 -11.61 2.45 4.91
CA GLY A 11 -10.19 2.51 4.62
C GLY A 11 -9.84 2.02 3.21
N ALA A 12 -8.55 1.93 2.89
CA ALA A 12 -8.05 1.48 1.59
C ALA A 12 -8.66 0.13 1.15
N ALA A 13 -8.70 -0.85 2.05
CA ALA A 13 -9.22 -2.17 1.75
C ALA A 13 -10.73 -2.15 1.48
N GLY A 14 -11.52 -1.46 2.34
CA GLY A 14 -12.97 -1.40 2.18
C GLY A 14 -13.39 -0.69 0.89
N LEU A 15 -12.78 0.45 0.58
CA LEU A 15 -13.07 1.18 -0.65
C LEU A 15 -12.64 0.39 -1.90
N TRP A 16 -11.51 -0.31 -1.85
CA TRP A 16 -11.10 -1.19 -2.94
C TRP A 16 -12.07 -2.36 -3.12
N CYS A 17 -12.51 -2.99 -2.03
CA CYS A 17 -13.53 -4.04 -2.09
C CYS A 17 -14.84 -3.52 -2.68
N LEU A 18 -15.31 -2.34 -2.25
CA LEU A 18 -16.51 -1.71 -2.79
C LEU A 18 -16.41 -1.53 -4.30
N GLU A 19 -15.31 -0.95 -4.78
CA GLU A 19 -15.04 -0.79 -6.20
C GLU A 19 -15.10 -2.14 -6.94
N ARG A 20 -14.40 -3.16 -6.43
CA ARG A 20 -14.34 -4.47 -7.09
C ARG A 20 -15.68 -5.18 -7.13
N PHE A 21 -16.44 -5.18 -6.03
CA PHE A 21 -17.76 -5.81 -6.00
C PHE A 21 -18.77 -5.06 -6.88
N ARG A 22 -18.76 -3.72 -6.84
CA ARG A 22 -19.66 -2.93 -7.68
C ARG A 22 -19.35 -3.10 -9.17
N SER A 23 -18.07 -3.08 -9.55
CA SER A 23 -17.63 -3.32 -10.93
C SER A 23 -17.94 -4.73 -11.42
N ALA A 24 -18.02 -5.71 -10.52
CA ALA A 24 -18.44 -7.08 -10.82
C ALA A 24 -19.97 -7.28 -10.83
N GLY A 25 -20.76 -6.22 -10.64
CA GLY A 25 -22.22 -6.26 -10.69
C GLY A 25 -22.92 -6.61 -9.39
N TYR A 26 -22.19 -6.78 -8.28
CA TYR A 26 -22.81 -7.07 -6.97
C TYR A 26 -23.46 -5.82 -6.37
N HIS A 27 -24.55 -6.02 -5.65
CA HIS A 27 -25.18 -5.00 -4.81
C HIS A 27 -24.41 -4.85 -3.50
N ALA A 28 -23.27 -4.13 -3.57
CA ALA A 28 -22.40 -3.89 -2.43
C ALA A 28 -22.64 -2.50 -1.82
N LEU A 29 -22.52 -2.41 -0.49
CA LEU A 29 -22.67 -1.19 0.30
C LEU A 29 -21.54 -1.13 1.33
N LEU A 30 -20.99 0.05 1.56
CA LEU A 30 -19.96 0.29 2.55
C LEU A 30 -20.49 1.15 3.69
N LEU A 31 -20.23 0.70 4.91
CA LEU A 31 -20.55 1.39 6.14
C LEU A 31 -19.25 1.86 6.84
N GLU A 32 -19.19 3.15 7.17
CA GLU A 32 -18.08 3.75 7.92
C GLU A 32 -18.61 4.45 9.18
N SER A 33 -18.03 4.12 10.32
CA SER A 33 -18.47 4.69 11.60
C SER A 33 -17.88 6.06 11.92
N ALA A 34 -16.76 6.41 11.28
CA ALA A 34 -16.05 7.67 11.50
C ALA A 34 -15.84 8.43 10.17
N ALA A 35 -14.61 8.73 9.80
CA ALA A 35 -14.28 9.35 8.54
C ALA A 35 -13.54 8.35 7.62
N LEU A 36 -13.72 8.49 6.30
CA LEU A 36 -13.01 7.64 5.35
C LEU A 36 -11.50 7.71 5.57
N GLY A 37 -10.88 6.54 5.68
CA GLY A 37 -9.44 6.40 5.83
C GLY A 37 -8.89 6.77 7.21
N CYS A 38 -9.73 7.18 8.16
CA CYS A 38 -9.27 7.42 9.54
C CYS A 38 -8.60 6.14 10.10
N GLY A 39 -7.47 6.29 10.76
CA GLY A 39 -6.68 5.16 11.24
C GLY A 39 -5.53 4.79 10.30
N GLN A 40 -5.38 3.51 9.96
CA GLN A 40 -4.17 3.03 9.26
C GLN A 40 -3.96 3.61 7.86
N THR A 41 -5.02 3.88 7.11
CA THR A 41 -4.86 4.35 5.72
C THR A 41 -4.25 5.75 5.66
N ILE A 42 -4.78 6.69 6.44
CA ILE A 42 -4.25 8.07 6.44
C ILE A 42 -2.88 8.15 7.13
N ALA A 43 -2.61 7.26 8.09
CA ALA A 43 -1.33 7.16 8.76
C ALA A 43 -0.27 6.39 7.95
N ALA A 44 -0.66 5.75 6.84
CA ALA A 44 0.27 5.03 5.99
C ALA A 44 1.13 6.00 5.16
N GLN A 45 2.36 5.61 4.90
CA GLN A 45 3.30 6.40 4.07
C GLN A 45 2.92 6.43 2.58
N GLY A 46 1.95 5.64 2.13
CA GLY A 46 1.55 5.56 0.73
C GLY A 46 2.54 4.83 -0.18
N ILE A 47 3.52 4.12 0.36
CA ILE A 47 4.51 3.39 -0.44
C ILE A 47 3.88 2.09 -0.96
N ILE A 48 3.95 1.87 -2.26
CA ILE A 48 3.48 0.65 -2.91
C ILE A 48 4.60 -0.39 -2.89
N HIS A 49 4.64 -1.17 -1.83
CA HIS A 49 5.69 -2.16 -1.60
C HIS A 49 5.59 -3.39 -2.48
N GLY A 50 6.74 -3.84 -3.00
CA GLY A 50 6.89 -5.10 -3.75
C GLY A 50 7.10 -6.35 -2.91
N GLY A 51 6.82 -6.29 -1.61
CA GLY A 51 6.93 -7.47 -0.73
C GLY A 51 8.28 -7.64 -0.03
N GLY A 52 9.30 -6.86 -0.37
CA GLY A 52 10.64 -6.94 0.26
C GLY A 52 10.62 -6.85 1.78
N LYS A 53 9.68 -6.10 2.33
CA LYS A 53 9.47 -5.96 3.79
C LYS A 53 9.12 -7.30 4.46
N TYR A 54 8.39 -8.17 3.79
CA TYR A 54 7.98 -9.48 4.33
C TYR A 54 9.12 -10.50 4.22
N ALA A 55 9.93 -10.39 3.20
CA ALA A 55 11.12 -11.22 3.03
C ALA A 55 12.14 -11.07 4.17
N LEU A 56 12.12 -9.92 4.84
CA LEU A 56 13.01 -9.59 5.96
C LEU A 56 12.60 -10.23 7.28
N ARG A 57 11.35 -10.65 7.41
CA ARG A 57 10.83 -11.30 8.62
C ARG A 57 11.05 -12.81 8.68
N GLY A 58 11.78 -13.38 7.71
CA GLY A 58 12.14 -14.79 7.65
C GLY A 58 11.34 -15.61 6.67
N VAL A 59 11.90 -16.76 6.32
CA VAL A 59 11.48 -17.70 5.26
C VAL A 59 10.06 -18.29 5.44
N ARG A 60 9.35 -17.94 6.49
CA ARG A 60 8.03 -18.51 6.81
C ARG A 60 6.87 -17.98 5.97
N ASP A 61 7.07 -16.89 5.20
CA ASP A 61 5.99 -16.23 4.47
C ASP A 61 6.17 -16.23 2.94
N PHE A 62 6.69 -17.31 2.35
CA PHE A 62 6.83 -17.43 0.90
C PHE A 62 5.51 -17.20 0.14
N ALA A 63 4.38 -17.62 0.69
CA ALA A 63 3.07 -17.39 0.09
C ALA A 63 2.72 -15.89 0.04
N ALA A 64 2.99 -15.16 1.11
CA ALA A 64 2.77 -13.71 1.18
C ALA A 64 3.71 -12.94 0.24
N VAL A 65 4.98 -13.33 0.17
CA VAL A 65 5.95 -12.75 -0.77
C VAL A 65 5.50 -12.98 -2.22
N SER A 66 5.10 -14.20 -2.55
CA SER A 66 4.61 -14.54 -3.90
C SER A 66 3.35 -13.76 -4.26
N ALA A 67 2.39 -13.67 -3.35
CA ALA A 67 1.15 -12.92 -3.55
C ALA A 67 1.38 -11.41 -3.74
N THR A 68 2.38 -10.83 -3.04
CA THR A 68 2.68 -9.39 -3.11
C THR A 68 3.62 -9.01 -4.25
N LYS A 69 4.37 -9.96 -4.81
CA LYS A 69 5.35 -9.69 -5.89
C LYS A 69 4.73 -9.02 -7.13
N ALA A 70 3.50 -9.38 -7.48
CA ALA A 70 2.79 -8.79 -8.61
C ALA A 70 2.13 -7.43 -8.30
N MET A 71 2.04 -7.05 -7.03
CA MET A 71 1.29 -5.85 -6.61
C MET A 71 1.85 -4.54 -7.18
N PRO A 72 3.17 -4.27 -7.21
CA PRO A 72 3.66 -3.03 -7.81
C PRO A 72 3.31 -2.88 -9.29
N ALA A 73 3.32 -3.97 -10.06
CA ALA A 73 2.92 -3.93 -11.47
C ALA A 73 1.42 -3.63 -11.61
N ARG A 74 0.59 -4.27 -10.81
CA ARG A 74 -0.87 -4.01 -10.78
C ARG A 74 -1.17 -2.56 -10.39
N TRP A 75 -0.54 -2.06 -9.35
CA TRP A 75 -0.71 -0.66 -8.95
C TRP A 75 -0.29 0.32 -10.03
N ARG A 76 0.86 0.09 -10.70
CA ARG A 76 1.27 0.95 -11.82
C ARG A 76 0.27 0.92 -12.96
N ALA A 77 -0.27 -0.24 -13.30
CA ALA A 77 -1.30 -0.35 -14.33
C ALA A 77 -2.58 0.41 -13.94
N SER A 78 -3.03 0.30 -12.69
CA SER A 78 -4.16 1.06 -12.15
C SER A 78 -3.88 2.56 -12.12
N LEU A 79 -2.71 2.99 -11.66
CA LEU A 79 -2.30 4.41 -11.66
C LEU A 79 -2.17 5.00 -13.07
N ALA A 80 -1.89 4.17 -14.06
CA ALA A 80 -1.86 4.56 -15.47
C ALA A 80 -3.25 4.46 -16.16
N GLY A 81 -4.31 4.12 -15.43
CA GLY A 81 -5.66 3.94 -15.98
C GLY A 81 -5.82 2.73 -16.93
N LYS A 82 -4.87 1.77 -16.88
CA LYS A 82 -4.85 0.60 -17.78
C LYS A 82 -5.49 -0.64 -17.16
N GLN A 83 -5.86 -0.59 -15.91
CA GLN A 83 -6.45 -1.71 -15.16
C GLN A 83 -7.38 -1.19 -14.07
N ASP A 84 -8.46 -1.93 -13.82
CA ASP A 84 -9.36 -1.66 -12.71
C ASP A 84 -8.77 -2.03 -11.34
N PRO A 85 -9.00 -1.19 -10.34
CA PRO A 85 -9.63 0.13 -10.41
C PRO A 85 -8.72 1.12 -11.15
N ASP A 86 -9.31 1.96 -12.00
CA ASP A 86 -8.58 3.07 -12.60
C ASP A 86 -8.24 4.10 -11.51
N LEU A 87 -6.98 4.26 -11.22
CA LEU A 87 -6.43 5.17 -10.21
C LEU A 87 -5.67 6.34 -10.85
N SER A 88 -5.93 6.68 -12.12
CA SER A 88 -5.24 7.75 -12.84
C SER A 88 -5.39 9.13 -12.19
N ALA A 89 -6.46 9.33 -11.42
CA ALA A 89 -6.69 10.54 -10.63
C ALA A 89 -5.89 10.58 -9.31
N VAL A 90 -5.20 9.51 -8.94
CA VAL A 90 -4.40 9.44 -7.71
C VAL A 90 -3.07 10.16 -7.91
N ARG A 91 -2.76 11.09 -7.02
CA ARG A 91 -1.50 11.83 -7.08
C ARG A 91 -0.33 10.96 -6.64
N ILE A 92 0.63 10.74 -7.54
CA ILE A 92 1.93 10.17 -7.22
C ILE A 92 2.78 11.27 -6.58
N VAL A 93 3.26 11.01 -5.37
CA VAL A 93 4.10 11.94 -4.61
C VAL A 93 5.57 11.75 -5.01
N SER A 94 5.97 10.51 -5.25
CA SER A 94 7.30 10.14 -5.73
C SER A 94 7.25 8.85 -6.54
N GLU A 95 8.01 8.76 -7.61
CA GLU A 95 8.16 7.54 -8.42
C GLU A 95 9.04 6.48 -7.74
N ARG A 96 9.74 6.86 -6.69
CA ARG A 96 10.69 6.01 -5.97
C ARG A 96 10.56 6.20 -4.47
N CYS A 97 10.76 5.14 -3.70
CA CYS A 97 11.07 5.29 -2.28
C CYS A 97 12.57 5.11 -2.03
N HIS A 98 13.06 5.66 -0.92
CA HIS A 98 14.44 5.59 -0.55
C HIS A 98 14.64 4.68 0.65
N LEU A 99 15.54 3.71 0.51
CA LEU A 99 16.07 2.94 1.62
C LEU A 99 17.47 3.51 1.94
N TRP A 100 17.71 3.90 3.17
CA TRP A 100 18.98 4.47 3.57
C TRP A 100 19.56 3.76 4.78
N LEU A 101 20.87 3.71 4.83
CA LEU A 101 21.63 3.15 5.93
C LEU A 101 22.20 4.30 6.75
N PRO A 102 21.98 4.35 8.07
CA PRO A 102 22.50 5.41 8.92
C PRO A 102 24.03 5.32 9.03
N LYS A 103 24.67 6.45 9.24
CA LYS A 103 26.05 6.50 9.72
C LYS A 103 26.07 5.85 11.11
N GLY A 104 26.87 4.81 11.27
CA GLY A 104 26.92 4.05 12.51
C GLY A 104 28.26 3.37 12.73
N SER A 105 28.32 2.50 13.75
CA SER A 105 29.51 1.69 14.06
C SER A 105 29.90 0.78 12.90
N ALA A 106 31.16 0.30 12.89
CA ALA A 106 31.63 -0.66 11.89
C ALA A 106 30.76 -1.92 11.84
N LEU A 107 30.24 -2.37 12.99
CA LEU A 107 29.32 -3.52 13.08
C LEU A 107 28.00 -3.25 12.36
N ALA A 108 27.40 -2.07 12.55
CA ALA A 108 26.19 -1.68 11.84
C ALA A 108 26.39 -1.62 10.32
N ARG A 109 27.57 -1.20 9.86
CA ARG A 109 27.93 -1.19 8.44
C ARG A 109 28.01 -2.59 7.83
N VAL A 110 28.66 -3.52 8.51
CA VAL A 110 28.79 -4.92 8.07
C VAL A 110 27.44 -5.61 8.02
N GLN A 111 26.63 -5.44 9.06
CA GLN A 111 25.25 -5.98 9.11
C GLN A 111 24.39 -5.41 7.98
N SER A 112 24.47 -4.11 7.74
CA SER A 112 23.72 -3.44 6.68
C SER A 112 24.13 -3.89 5.28
N TRP A 113 25.44 -4.07 5.05
CA TRP A 113 25.96 -4.56 3.78
C TRP A 113 25.58 -6.02 3.52
N GLY A 114 25.73 -6.87 4.52
CA GLY A 114 25.30 -8.27 4.46
C GLY A 114 23.81 -8.39 4.16
N PHE A 115 22.99 -7.62 4.86
CA PHE A 115 21.56 -7.53 4.67
C PHE A 115 21.19 -7.11 3.23
N MET A 116 21.72 -6.01 2.71
CA MET A 116 21.45 -5.55 1.36
C MET A 116 21.89 -6.57 0.29
N SER A 117 23.00 -7.26 0.52
CA SER A 117 23.48 -8.30 -0.39
C SER A 117 22.54 -9.50 -0.45
N VAL A 118 21.99 -9.93 0.70
CA VAL A 118 21.02 -11.03 0.78
C VAL A 118 19.71 -10.63 0.12
N VAL A 119 19.18 -9.45 0.42
CA VAL A 119 17.91 -8.95 -0.13
C VAL A 119 17.99 -8.79 -1.65
N ALA A 120 19.11 -8.27 -2.15
CA ALA A 120 19.32 -8.09 -3.59
C ALA A 120 19.48 -9.43 -4.34
N ARG A 121 20.20 -10.42 -3.75
CA ARG A 121 20.43 -11.72 -4.36
C ARG A 121 19.22 -12.65 -4.30
N ALA A 122 18.44 -12.58 -3.27
CA ALA A 122 17.29 -13.47 -3.08
C ALA A 122 16.09 -13.14 -3.99
N GLY A 123 16.18 -12.09 -4.82
CA GLY A 123 15.06 -11.67 -5.69
C GLY A 123 13.79 -11.30 -4.91
N LEU A 124 13.96 -10.96 -3.63
CA LEU A 124 12.87 -10.68 -2.70
C LEU A 124 12.26 -9.29 -2.89
N LEU A 125 12.94 -8.43 -3.65
CA LEU A 125 12.43 -7.12 -4.05
C LEU A 125 11.84 -7.21 -5.46
N SER A 126 10.78 -6.48 -5.70
CA SER A 126 10.17 -6.37 -7.02
C SER A 126 11.12 -5.75 -8.06
N THR A 127 12.09 -4.94 -7.58
CA THR A 127 13.12 -4.30 -8.39
C THR A 127 14.44 -4.29 -7.63
N ARG A 128 15.55 -4.34 -8.37
CA ARG A 128 16.89 -4.24 -7.77
C ARG A 128 17.09 -2.82 -7.22
N PRO A 129 17.52 -2.67 -5.95
CA PRO A 129 17.86 -1.36 -5.39
C PRO A 129 18.99 -0.70 -6.18
N GLU A 130 18.81 0.54 -6.58
CA GLU A 130 19.81 1.36 -7.23
C GLU A 130 20.53 2.18 -6.16
N ARG A 131 21.85 2.03 -6.03
CA ARG A 131 22.64 2.85 -5.12
C ARG A 131 22.78 4.25 -5.70
N LEU A 132 22.38 5.27 -4.96
CA LEU A 132 22.46 6.65 -5.40
C LEU A 132 23.82 7.26 -5.04
N PRO A 133 24.43 8.05 -5.96
CA PRO A 133 25.56 8.92 -5.62
C PRO A 133 25.10 10.01 -4.64
N ALA A 134 26.01 10.53 -3.83
CA ALA A 134 25.68 11.51 -2.81
C ALA A 134 24.99 12.78 -3.35
N SER A 135 25.29 13.16 -4.56
CA SER A 135 24.67 14.31 -5.25
C SER A 135 23.16 14.13 -5.54
N GLN A 136 22.65 12.91 -5.47
CA GLN A 136 21.24 12.59 -5.69
C GLN A 136 20.50 12.22 -4.39
N TRP A 137 21.16 12.36 -3.26
CA TRP A 137 20.50 12.08 -1.98
C TRP A 137 19.50 13.19 -1.64
N PRO A 138 18.38 12.84 -1.01
CA PRO A 138 17.53 13.84 -0.38
C PRO A 138 18.34 14.66 0.64
N ASP A 139 18.12 15.98 0.66
CA ASP A 139 18.88 16.91 1.51
C ASP A 139 18.90 16.50 2.99
N ALA A 140 17.77 16.01 3.50
CA ALA A 140 17.63 15.55 4.88
C ALA A 140 18.55 14.37 5.23
N LEU A 141 19.13 13.67 4.25
CA LEU A 141 19.96 12.48 4.47
C LEU A 141 21.47 12.75 4.41
N HIS A 142 21.91 13.91 3.90
CA HIS A 142 23.34 14.20 3.73
C HIS A 142 24.16 14.14 5.02
N GLY A 143 23.56 14.52 6.16
CA GLY A 143 24.25 14.49 7.46
C GLY A 143 24.26 13.12 8.13
N SER A 144 23.24 12.29 7.87
CA SER A 144 22.91 11.10 8.65
C SER A 144 23.09 9.78 7.91
N ALA A 145 23.04 9.77 6.58
CA ALA A 145 23.15 8.54 5.80
C ALA A 145 24.60 8.16 5.49
N LEU A 146 24.89 6.86 5.54
CA LEU A 146 26.08 6.23 5.02
C LEU A 146 25.94 5.89 3.53
N SER A 147 24.75 5.43 3.15
CA SER A 147 24.38 5.15 1.76
C SER A 147 22.87 5.24 1.58
N VAL A 148 22.45 5.59 0.38
CA VAL A 148 21.06 5.71 -0.02
C VAL A 148 20.84 4.87 -1.26
N TYR A 149 19.72 4.13 -1.27
CA TYR A 149 19.28 3.30 -2.39
C TYR A 149 17.89 3.74 -2.82
N ALA A 150 17.68 3.86 -4.11
CA ALA A 150 16.36 4.06 -4.68
C ALA A 150 15.71 2.70 -4.99
N LEU A 151 14.45 2.57 -4.63
CA LEU A 151 13.58 1.46 -5.00
C LEU A 151 12.53 1.99 -5.96
N ALA A 152 12.28 1.32 -7.07
CA ALA A 152 11.23 1.68 -8.02
C ALA A 152 9.85 1.31 -7.46
N GLU A 153 9.57 1.77 -6.25
CA GLU A 153 8.31 1.62 -5.52
C GLU A 153 7.66 3.01 -5.41
N PRO A 154 6.57 3.27 -6.12
CA PRO A 154 5.95 4.59 -6.10
C PRO A 154 5.34 4.90 -4.75
N VAL A 155 5.34 6.17 -4.41
CA VAL A 155 4.69 6.72 -3.22
C VAL A 155 3.49 7.53 -3.67
N ILE A 156 2.31 7.20 -3.18
CA ILE A 156 1.06 7.88 -3.52
C ILE A 156 0.53 8.72 -2.36
N SER A 157 -0.23 9.74 -2.69
CA SER A 157 -1.03 10.47 -1.69
C SER A 157 -2.21 9.61 -1.25
N THR A 158 -2.20 9.14 -0.01
CA THR A 158 -3.29 8.34 0.57
C THR A 158 -4.62 9.08 0.54
N GLY A 159 -4.61 10.40 0.76
CA GLY A 159 -5.82 11.23 0.67
C GLY A 159 -6.40 11.30 -0.75
N SER A 160 -5.55 11.43 -1.79
CA SER A 160 -6.03 11.41 -3.18
C SER A 160 -6.56 10.04 -3.60
N PHE A 161 -5.93 8.98 -3.12
CA PHE A 161 -6.37 7.59 -3.33
C PHE A 161 -7.77 7.35 -2.74
N LEU A 162 -8.00 7.75 -1.48
CA LEU A 162 -9.30 7.63 -0.84
C LEU A 162 -10.38 8.41 -1.60
N LYS A 163 -10.06 9.65 -2.01
CA LYS A 163 -10.98 10.48 -2.80
C LYS A 163 -11.32 9.84 -4.14
N ALA A 164 -10.33 9.31 -4.85
CA ALA A 164 -10.53 8.69 -6.17
C ALA A 164 -11.47 7.48 -6.11
N LEU A 165 -11.32 6.61 -5.11
CA LEU A 165 -12.19 5.45 -4.92
C LEU A 165 -13.57 5.85 -4.39
N ALA A 166 -13.64 6.77 -3.42
CA ALA A 166 -14.91 7.17 -2.82
C ALA A 166 -15.82 7.89 -3.82
N ALA A 167 -15.27 8.79 -4.65
CA ALA A 167 -16.04 9.57 -5.61
C ALA A 167 -16.83 8.72 -6.61
N ARG A 168 -16.35 7.53 -6.95
CA ARG A 168 -17.01 6.61 -7.88
C ARG A 168 -18.26 5.95 -7.29
N HIS A 169 -18.28 5.81 -5.97
CA HIS A 169 -19.28 5.02 -5.26
C HIS A 169 -19.92 5.76 -4.10
N GLU A 170 -19.91 7.10 -4.12
CA GLU A 170 -20.38 7.95 -3.04
C GLU A 170 -21.77 7.54 -2.53
N LYS A 171 -22.70 7.26 -3.44
CA LYS A 171 -24.08 6.82 -3.10
C LYS A 171 -24.18 5.45 -2.41
N TYR A 172 -23.08 4.70 -2.36
CA TYR A 172 -23.01 3.38 -1.71
C TYR A 172 -22.13 3.39 -0.46
N ILE A 173 -21.72 4.58 -0.04
CA ILE A 173 -20.93 4.78 1.17
C ILE A 173 -21.78 5.52 2.17
N HIS A 174 -22.08 4.88 3.29
CA HIS A 174 -22.92 5.45 4.33
C HIS A 174 -22.21 5.49 5.67
N ARG A 175 -22.48 6.55 6.40
CA ARG A 175 -22.07 6.62 7.80
C ARG A 175 -23.08 5.85 8.65
N TYR A 176 -22.59 5.15 9.65
CA TYR A 176 -23.44 4.44 10.60
C TYR A 176 -22.94 4.61 12.04
N ASP A 177 -23.87 4.46 12.97
CA ASP A 177 -23.54 4.27 14.38
C ASP A 177 -23.45 2.77 14.66
N GLY A 178 -22.29 2.31 15.15
CA GLY A 178 -22.07 0.89 15.45
C GLY A 178 -23.05 0.33 16.48
N ALA A 179 -23.56 1.17 17.39
CA ALA A 179 -24.57 0.76 18.36
C ALA A 179 -25.95 0.51 17.75
N ALA A 180 -26.22 1.01 16.54
CA ALA A 180 -27.49 0.84 15.85
C ALA A 180 -27.60 -0.47 15.03
N LEU A 181 -26.49 -1.20 14.86
CA LEU A 181 -26.49 -2.46 14.09
C LEU A 181 -26.86 -3.64 14.97
N ARG A 182 -27.88 -4.38 14.51
CA ARG A 182 -28.26 -5.66 15.11
C ARG A 182 -28.13 -6.74 14.06
N PHE A 183 -27.51 -7.84 14.41
CA PHE A 183 -27.41 -9.05 13.58
C PHE A 183 -28.36 -10.11 14.15
N GLU A 184 -29.32 -10.50 13.35
CA GLU A 184 -30.21 -11.62 13.68
C GLU A 184 -29.81 -12.81 12.82
N ALA A 185 -29.39 -13.90 13.45
CA ALA A 185 -29.21 -15.17 12.76
C ALA A 185 -30.58 -15.74 12.41
N LYS A 186 -30.91 -15.87 11.13
CA LYS A 186 -32.01 -16.75 10.73
C LYS A 186 -31.51 -18.19 10.86
N ALA A 187 -32.19 -18.98 11.68
CA ALA A 187 -32.03 -20.42 11.63
C ALA A 187 -32.42 -20.89 10.21
N LEU A 188 -31.51 -21.62 9.58
CA LEU A 188 -31.75 -22.31 8.31
C LEU A 188 -32.66 -23.51 8.52
#